data_b3423a2a68afafe57ce732ac00471236
#
_entry.id   b3423a2a68afafe57ce732ac00471236
#
_cell.length_a   1.000
_cell.length_b   1.000
_cell.length_c   1.000
_cell.angle_alpha   90.00
_cell.angle_beta   90.00
_cell.angle_gamma   90.00
#
_symmetry.space_group_name_H-M   'P 1'
#
loop_
_entity.id
_entity.type
_entity.pdbx_description
1 polymer ?
#
loop_
_entity_poly.entity_id
_entity_poly.type
_entity_poly.pdbx_seq_one_letter_code
_entity_poly.pdbx_strand_id
1 'polypeptide(L)'
;TVDIYVPENGFISLNIALNSGRIGSLSTKTTHPVFLGLIQDIWNNLGINANIVTPYQFKTKGEMLQECKNQDLVQSLVCSTTSCGKYLTHGRTHCGRCVPCMVRRAAFFKAGMKDSTIYKYRDLSNNGFSKTQGPNDVNAVASAYVKYQNKGIERIIGGSLSFSATDTRHKYVGVVKRGLTELGKLL
;
A
#
# COMPACT_ATOMS: atom_id res chain seq x y z
N THR A 1 6.43 17.09 -24.63
CA THR A 1 6.56 16.32 -23.40
C THR A 1 5.43 15.33 -23.31
N VAL A 2 5.73 14.09 -22.93
CA VAL A 2 4.73 13.03 -22.73
C VAL A 2 4.62 12.76 -21.22
N ASP A 3 3.39 12.77 -20.69
CA ASP A 3 3.14 12.42 -19.29
C ASP A 3 2.92 10.92 -19.13
N ILE A 4 3.71 10.32 -18.24
CA ILE A 4 3.62 8.90 -17.86
C ILE A 4 3.00 8.82 -16.45
N TYR A 5 1.76 8.39 -16.40
CA TYR A 5 1.02 8.29 -15.14
C TYR A 5 1.36 7.01 -14.40
N VAL A 6 1.78 7.14 -13.13
CA VAL A 6 2.02 6.04 -12.19
C VAL A 6 0.96 6.12 -11.10
N PRO A 7 -0.19 5.43 -11.26
CA PRO A 7 -1.37 5.57 -10.39
C PRO A 7 -1.30 4.73 -9.12
N GLU A 8 -0.13 4.50 -8.55
CA GLU A 8 -0.01 3.79 -7.27
C GLU A 8 -0.34 4.73 -6.10
N ASN A 9 -1.04 4.20 -5.09
CA ASN A 9 -1.33 4.95 -3.88
C ASN A 9 -0.08 5.14 -3.01
N GLY A 10 -0.01 6.28 -2.29
CA GLY A 10 1.18 6.65 -1.52
C GLY A 10 1.51 5.69 -0.39
N PHE A 11 0.53 5.05 0.25
CA PHE A 11 0.79 4.11 1.34
C PHE A 11 1.57 2.86 0.85
N ILE A 12 1.17 2.29 -0.29
CA ILE A 12 1.89 1.17 -0.91
C ILE A 12 3.20 1.64 -1.54
N SER A 13 3.20 2.81 -2.19
CA SER A 13 4.38 3.40 -2.82
C SER A 13 5.53 3.61 -1.84
N LEU A 14 5.25 4.17 -0.65
CA LEU A 14 6.23 4.35 0.41
C LEU A 14 6.74 3.02 0.99
N ASN A 15 5.91 1.99 0.98
CA ASN A 15 6.21 0.64 1.45
C ASN A 15 6.97 0.63 2.80
N ILE A 16 6.36 1.30 3.78
CA ILE A 16 6.91 1.41 5.14
C ILE A 16 7.12 0.02 5.74
N ALA A 17 8.27 -0.18 6.39
CA ALA A 17 8.58 -1.44 7.06
C ALA A 17 7.67 -1.65 8.28
N LEU A 18 6.67 -2.53 8.14
CA LEU A 18 5.74 -2.87 9.21
C LEU A 18 6.31 -3.89 10.22
N ASN A 19 7.42 -4.54 9.88
CA ASN A 19 8.18 -5.40 10.78
C ASN A 19 9.68 -5.15 10.67
N SER A 20 10.44 -5.58 11.68
CA SER A 20 11.90 -5.35 11.76
C SER A 20 12.67 -6.00 10.62
N GLY A 21 12.23 -7.16 10.12
CA GLY A 21 12.87 -7.88 9.02
C GLY A 21 12.76 -7.18 7.66
N ARG A 22 11.95 -6.13 7.56
CA ARG A 22 11.83 -5.32 6.32
C ARG A 22 12.52 -3.96 6.42
N ILE A 23 13.11 -3.62 7.55
CA ILE A 23 13.87 -2.38 7.71
C ILE A 23 15.09 -2.42 6.78
N GLY A 24 15.24 -1.40 5.96
CA GLY A 24 16.32 -1.31 4.96
C GLY A 24 16.10 -2.12 3.68
N SER A 25 15.03 -2.91 3.58
CA SER A 25 14.72 -3.64 2.36
C SER A 25 14.33 -2.69 1.23
N LEU A 26 15.00 -2.82 0.09
CA LEU A 26 14.68 -2.12 -1.16
C LEU A 26 13.72 -2.92 -2.05
N SER A 27 13.40 -4.16 -1.70
CA SER A 27 12.46 -4.98 -2.46
C SER A 27 11.07 -4.35 -2.48
N THR A 28 10.38 -4.46 -3.60
CA THR A 28 9.01 -3.95 -3.80
C THR A 28 8.84 -2.43 -3.63
N LYS A 29 9.89 -1.64 -3.91
CA LYS A 29 9.86 -0.15 -3.91
C LYS A 29 9.85 0.44 -5.33
N THR A 30 9.25 -0.22 -6.28
CA THR A 30 9.23 0.16 -7.70
C THR A 30 8.52 1.48 -7.99
N THR A 31 7.63 1.92 -7.11
CA THR A 31 6.91 3.19 -7.22
C THR A 31 7.28 4.17 -6.10
N HIS A 32 8.36 3.86 -5.35
CA HIS A 32 8.82 4.73 -4.27
C HIS A 32 9.26 6.10 -4.83
N PRO A 33 8.94 7.23 -4.18
CA PRO A 33 9.25 8.57 -4.70
C PRO A 33 10.71 8.77 -5.08
N VAL A 34 11.66 8.24 -4.29
CA VAL A 34 13.09 8.31 -4.60
C VAL A 34 13.41 7.57 -5.90
N PHE A 35 12.87 6.38 -6.10
CA PHE A 35 13.11 5.60 -7.32
C PHE A 35 12.56 6.31 -8.55
N LEU A 36 11.33 6.80 -8.49
CA LEU A 36 10.72 7.54 -9.61
C LEU A 36 11.45 8.86 -9.88
N GLY A 37 11.89 9.55 -8.83
CA GLY A 37 12.71 10.76 -8.97
C GLY A 37 14.02 10.48 -9.72
N LEU A 38 14.75 9.42 -9.33
CA LEU A 38 15.98 9.04 -10.02
C LEU A 38 15.75 8.65 -11.49
N ILE A 39 14.65 7.99 -11.81
CA ILE A 39 14.27 7.72 -13.21
C ILE A 39 14.01 9.03 -13.96
N GLN A 40 13.28 9.96 -13.36
CA GLN A 40 13.04 11.26 -13.96
C GLN A 40 14.35 12.03 -14.23
N ASP A 41 15.29 12.01 -13.26
CA ASP A 41 16.60 12.65 -13.42
C ASP A 41 17.41 12.03 -14.57
N ILE A 42 17.38 10.69 -14.71
CA ILE A 42 18.01 9.99 -15.83
C ILE A 42 17.39 10.45 -17.15
N TRP A 43 16.06 10.52 -17.26
CA TRP A 43 15.39 10.98 -18.47
C TRP A 43 15.76 12.41 -18.84
N ASN A 44 15.79 13.31 -17.84
CA ASN A 44 16.18 14.70 -18.04
C ASN A 44 17.63 14.81 -18.57
N ASN A 45 18.56 14.03 -18.00
CA ASN A 45 19.97 14.03 -18.42
C ASN A 45 20.18 13.43 -19.83
N LEU A 46 19.32 12.50 -20.24
CA LEU A 46 19.36 11.90 -21.58
C LEU A 46 18.55 12.70 -22.62
N GLY A 47 17.94 13.83 -22.25
CA GLY A 47 17.09 14.61 -23.13
C GLY A 47 15.77 13.92 -23.51
N ILE A 48 15.33 12.91 -22.74
CA ILE A 48 14.06 12.24 -22.95
C ILE A 48 12.94 13.16 -22.45
N ASN A 49 12.08 13.58 -23.37
CA ASN A 49 11.01 14.55 -23.10
C ASN A 49 9.76 13.87 -22.54
N ALA A 50 9.87 13.30 -21.35
CA ALA A 50 8.80 12.61 -20.64
C ALA A 50 8.76 13.01 -19.14
N ASN A 51 7.56 13.09 -18.57
CA ASN A 51 7.30 13.40 -17.16
C ASN A 51 6.65 12.22 -16.45
N ILE A 52 7.13 11.89 -15.25
CA ILE A 52 6.45 10.95 -14.36
C ILE A 52 5.44 11.71 -13.51
N VAL A 53 4.16 11.33 -13.62
CA VAL A 53 3.06 11.93 -12.88
C VAL A 53 2.52 10.91 -11.87
N THR A 54 2.52 11.26 -10.59
CA THR A 54 2.08 10.40 -9.49
C THR A 54 0.84 10.99 -8.80
N PRO A 55 -0.37 10.88 -9.41
CA PRO A 55 -1.57 11.60 -8.96
C PRO A 55 -2.05 11.19 -7.57
N TYR A 56 -1.70 9.99 -7.11
CA TYR A 56 -2.17 9.42 -5.84
C TYR A 56 -1.06 9.24 -4.80
N GLN A 57 0.09 9.92 -4.96
CA GLN A 57 1.22 9.77 -4.03
C GLN A 57 0.91 10.19 -2.58
N PHE A 58 -0.15 10.98 -2.37
CA PHE A 58 -0.60 11.40 -1.04
C PHE A 58 -1.98 10.82 -0.66
N LYS A 59 -2.44 9.79 -1.37
CA LYS A 59 -3.70 9.09 -1.12
C LYS A 59 -3.47 7.67 -0.61
N THR A 60 -4.40 7.18 0.19
CA THR A 60 -4.52 5.76 0.48
C THR A 60 -5.30 5.05 -0.63
N LYS A 61 -5.27 3.72 -0.65
CA LYS A 61 -6.09 2.97 -1.60
C LYS A 61 -7.60 3.14 -1.33
N GLY A 62 -7.98 3.28 -0.06
CA GLY A 62 -9.37 3.55 0.31
C GLY A 62 -9.86 4.90 -0.19
N GLU A 63 -9.03 5.95 -0.08
CA GLU A 63 -9.32 7.27 -0.62
C GLU A 63 -9.44 7.26 -2.14
N MET A 64 -8.59 6.50 -2.86
CA MET A 64 -8.70 6.35 -4.31
C MET A 64 -10.05 5.74 -4.73
N LEU A 65 -10.51 4.69 -4.03
CA LEU A 65 -11.81 4.08 -4.31
C LEU A 65 -12.95 5.05 -4.00
N GLN A 66 -12.89 5.73 -2.87
CA GLN A 66 -13.93 6.65 -2.40
C GLN A 66 -14.07 7.88 -3.30
N GLU A 67 -12.96 8.40 -3.82
CA GLU A 67 -12.91 9.60 -4.66
C GLU A 67 -13.01 9.30 -6.17
N CYS A 68 -13.14 8.04 -6.58
CA CYS A 68 -13.30 7.71 -7.99
C CYS A 68 -14.56 8.38 -8.55
N LYS A 69 -14.39 9.13 -9.64
CA LYS A 69 -15.50 9.89 -10.25
C LYS A 69 -16.57 8.99 -10.85
N ASN A 70 -16.20 7.80 -11.31
CA ASN A 70 -17.14 6.83 -11.88
C ASN A 70 -17.30 5.65 -10.90
N GLN A 71 -18.22 5.82 -9.95
CA GLN A 71 -18.46 4.83 -8.89
C GLN A 71 -19.05 3.52 -9.46
N ASP A 72 -19.92 3.59 -10.47
CA ASP A 72 -20.52 2.41 -11.09
C ASP A 72 -19.45 1.54 -11.78
N LEU A 73 -18.57 2.18 -12.53
CA LEU A 73 -17.47 1.51 -13.20
C LEU A 73 -16.50 0.87 -12.20
N VAL A 74 -16.09 1.61 -11.16
CA VAL A 74 -15.17 1.06 -10.16
C VAL A 74 -15.81 -0.11 -9.41
N GLN A 75 -17.09 0.00 -9.04
CA GLN A 75 -17.82 -1.08 -8.37
C GLN A 75 -17.87 -2.36 -9.22
N SER A 76 -18.04 -2.22 -10.53
CA SER A 76 -18.10 -3.37 -11.45
C SER A 76 -16.73 -4.03 -11.69
N LEU A 77 -15.64 -3.27 -11.71
CA LEU A 77 -14.31 -3.75 -12.11
C LEU A 77 -13.37 -4.04 -10.94
N VAL A 78 -13.53 -3.36 -9.80
CA VAL A 78 -12.54 -3.40 -8.71
C VAL A 78 -12.28 -4.80 -8.18
N CYS A 79 -13.30 -5.67 -8.12
CA CYS A 79 -13.14 -7.04 -7.65
C CYS A 79 -12.36 -7.93 -8.62
N SER A 80 -12.27 -7.56 -9.90
CA SER A 80 -11.49 -8.24 -10.93
C SER A 80 -10.01 -7.83 -10.96
N THR A 81 -9.62 -6.80 -10.19
CA THR A 81 -8.22 -6.35 -10.12
C THR A 81 -7.39 -7.23 -9.18
N THR A 82 -6.08 -7.34 -9.44
CA THR A 82 -5.15 -8.13 -8.62
C THR A 82 -4.32 -7.23 -7.70
N SER A 83 -4.27 -7.57 -6.41
CA SER A 83 -3.42 -6.90 -5.41
C SER A 83 -2.46 -7.86 -4.70
N CYS A 84 -2.74 -9.16 -4.70
CA CYS A 84 -2.01 -10.15 -3.93
C CYS A 84 -0.60 -10.39 -4.46
N GLY A 85 0.44 -10.19 -3.61
CA GLY A 85 1.82 -10.51 -3.96
C GLY A 85 2.10 -12.01 -4.16
N LYS A 86 1.14 -12.88 -3.80
CA LYS A 86 1.22 -14.36 -3.93
C LYS A 86 0.13 -14.91 -4.85
N TYR A 87 -0.41 -14.09 -5.74
CA TYR A 87 -1.55 -14.44 -6.58
C TYR A 87 -1.31 -15.72 -7.39
N LEU A 88 -0.16 -15.81 -8.06
CA LEU A 88 0.19 -16.98 -8.87
C LEU A 88 0.41 -18.25 -8.02
N THR A 89 1.09 -18.12 -6.87
CA THR A 89 1.37 -19.26 -5.98
C THR A 89 0.11 -19.80 -5.29
N HIS A 90 -0.97 -19.04 -5.27
CA HIS A 90 -2.27 -19.46 -4.74
C HIS A 90 -3.31 -19.78 -5.84
N GLY A 91 -2.85 -20.24 -7.00
CA GLY A 91 -3.74 -20.66 -8.10
C GLY A 91 -4.57 -19.49 -8.63
N ARG A 92 -3.95 -18.33 -8.81
CA ARG A 92 -4.62 -17.09 -9.28
C ARG A 92 -5.75 -16.63 -8.36
N THR A 93 -5.56 -16.80 -7.05
CA THR A 93 -6.50 -16.36 -6.01
C THR A 93 -5.80 -15.47 -5.01
N HIS A 94 -6.50 -14.47 -4.47
CA HIS A 94 -5.97 -13.62 -3.43
C HIS A 94 -5.78 -14.42 -2.13
N CYS A 95 -4.61 -14.30 -1.48
CA CYS A 95 -4.40 -15.02 -0.21
C CYS A 95 -5.25 -14.45 0.94
N GLY A 96 -5.57 -13.15 0.92
CA GLY A 96 -6.36 -12.47 1.96
C GLY A 96 -5.55 -11.97 3.16
N ARG A 97 -4.28 -12.40 3.34
CA ARG A 97 -3.49 -12.20 4.56
C ARG A 97 -2.13 -11.51 4.36
N CYS A 98 -1.70 -11.28 3.11
CA CYS A 98 -0.51 -10.47 2.85
C CYS A 98 -0.84 -8.97 2.94
N VAL A 99 0.18 -8.11 3.16
CA VAL A 99 -0.01 -6.66 3.28
C VAL A 99 -0.86 -6.09 2.12
N PRO A 100 -0.58 -6.39 0.82
CA PRO A 100 -1.41 -5.87 -0.26
C PRO A 100 -2.87 -6.34 -0.22
N CYS A 101 -3.14 -7.58 0.23
CA CYS A 101 -4.51 -8.07 0.41
C CYS A 101 -5.22 -7.36 1.57
N MET A 102 -4.53 -7.13 2.68
CA MET A 102 -5.11 -6.39 3.82
C MET A 102 -5.38 -4.94 3.46
N VAL A 103 -4.46 -4.27 2.74
CA VAL A 103 -4.69 -2.91 2.21
C VAL A 103 -5.89 -2.88 1.26
N ARG A 104 -6.06 -3.91 0.40
CA ARG A 104 -7.24 -4.03 -0.46
C ARG A 104 -8.53 -4.13 0.36
N ARG A 105 -8.59 -5.04 1.32
CA ARG A 105 -9.77 -5.24 2.18
C ARG A 105 -10.11 -3.99 2.98
N ALA A 106 -9.08 -3.35 3.56
CA ALA A 106 -9.23 -2.09 4.28
C ALA A 106 -9.74 -0.95 3.37
N ALA A 107 -9.31 -0.93 2.11
CA ALA A 107 -9.76 0.04 1.13
C ALA A 107 -11.25 -0.11 0.78
N PHE A 108 -11.74 -1.33 0.57
CA PHE A 108 -13.17 -1.60 0.39
C PHE A 108 -13.99 -1.14 1.61
N PHE A 109 -13.50 -1.51 2.80
CA PHE A 109 -14.14 -1.10 4.05
C PHE A 109 -14.20 0.43 4.19
N LYS A 110 -13.09 1.11 3.92
CA LYS A 110 -13.00 2.59 3.95
C LYS A 110 -13.95 3.25 2.95
N ALA A 111 -14.06 2.69 1.74
CA ALA A 111 -14.91 3.23 0.68
C ALA A 111 -16.41 2.89 0.86
N GLY A 112 -16.77 2.05 1.83
CA GLY A 112 -18.14 1.54 1.98
C GLY A 112 -18.59 0.63 0.84
N MET A 113 -17.63 0.05 0.09
CA MET A 113 -17.89 -0.78 -1.08
C MET A 113 -17.93 -2.26 -0.71
N LYS A 114 -18.82 -3.01 -1.37
CA LYS A 114 -18.88 -4.47 -1.20
C LYS A 114 -17.63 -5.12 -1.78
N ASP A 115 -16.88 -5.85 -0.94
CA ASP A 115 -15.74 -6.67 -1.38
C ASP A 115 -16.21 -8.07 -1.77
N SER A 116 -16.39 -8.31 -3.06
CA SER A 116 -16.73 -9.62 -3.63
C SER A 116 -15.48 -10.43 -4.03
N THR A 117 -14.28 -9.97 -3.66
CA THR A 117 -13.02 -10.67 -3.97
C THR A 117 -12.99 -12.05 -3.30
N ILE A 118 -12.58 -13.07 -4.07
CA ILE A 118 -12.38 -14.41 -3.52
C ILE A 118 -11.02 -14.45 -2.81
N TYR A 119 -11.05 -14.75 -1.51
CA TYR A 119 -9.86 -14.91 -0.68
C TYR A 119 -9.68 -16.37 -0.26
N LYS A 120 -8.46 -16.89 -0.41
CA LYS A 120 -8.10 -18.23 0.09
C LYS A 120 -8.28 -18.34 1.61
N TYR A 121 -7.89 -17.28 2.33
CA TYR A 121 -8.05 -17.15 3.78
C TYR A 121 -8.92 -15.92 4.06
N ARG A 122 -10.19 -16.13 4.34
CA ARG A 122 -11.13 -15.03 4.64
C ARG A 122 -10.94 -14.47 6.05
N ASP A 123 -10.69 -15.37 6.99
CA ASP A 123 -10.46 -15.01 8.38
C ASP A 123 -9.03 -14.48 8.59
N LEU A 124 -8.90 -13.38 9.30
CA LEU A 124 -7.62 -12.81 9.71
C LEU A 124 -7.14 -13.33 11.07
N SER A 125 -7.99 -14.02 11.84
CA SER A 125 -7.58 -14.66 13.09
C SER A 125 -6.47 -15.69 12.84
N ASN A 126 -5.69 -15.99 13.87
CA ASN A 126 -4.67 -17.04 13.81
C ASN A 126 -5.22 -18.45 14.06
N ASN A 127 -6.52 -18.59 14.29
CA ASN A 127 -7.16 -19.88 14.52
C ASN A 127 -7.01 -20.76 13.27
N GLY A 128 -6.31 -21.88 13.41
CA GLY A 128 -6.08 -22.83 12.32
C GLY A 128 -5.02 -22.44 11.30
N PHE A 129 -4.30 -21.32 11.49
CA PHE A 129 -3.21 -20.95 10.61
C PHE A 129 -1.88 -21.57 11.09
N SER A 130 -1.43 -22.62 10.44
CA SER A 130 -0.15 -23.26 10.76
C SER A 130 1.04 -22.47 10.22
N LYS A 131 2.21 -22.58 10.89
CA LYS A 131 3.47 -21.98 10.42
C LYS A 131 3.88 -22.46 9.02
N THR A 132 3.41 -23.63 8.61
CA THR A 132 3.70 -24.25 7.30
C THR A 132 2.92 -23.61 6.15
N GLN A 133 1.90 -22.80 6.42
CA GLN A 133 1.07 -22.16 5.39
C GLN A 133 1.68 -20.87 4.80
N GLY A 134 2.93 -20.60 5.13
CA GLY A 134 3.70 -19.47 4.59
C GLY A 134 3.60 -18.18 5.41
N PRO A 135 4.30 -17.12 4.97
CA PRO A 135 4.37 -15.87 5.75
C PRO A 135 2.98 -15.28 5.95
N ASN A 136 2.67 -14.98 7.19
CA ASN A 136 1.44 -14.33 7.63
C ASN A 136 1.77 -12.89 8.05
N ASP A 137 1.39 -11.93 7.24
CA ASP A 137 1.68 -10.52 7.51
C ASP A 137 0.68 -9.90 8.52
N VAL A 138 -0.38 -10.63 8.91
CA VAL A 138 -1.42 -10.11 9.82
C VAL A 138 -0.82 -9.66 11.15
N ASN A 139 0.01 -10.52 11.78
CA ASN A 139 0.66 -10.18 13.03
C ASN A 139 1.60 -8.97 12.90
N ALA A 140 2.29 -8.84 11.77
CA ALA A 140 3.17 -7.70 11.52
C ALA A 140 2.36 -6.40 11.43
N VAL A 141 1.24 -6.42 10.70
CA VAL A 141 0.33 -5.27 10.57
C VAL A 141 -0.32 -4.92 11.91
N ALA A 142 -0.82 -5.93 12.64
CA ALA A 142 -1.42 -5.72 13.96
C ALA A 142 -0.40 -5.11 14.96
N SER A 143 0.81 -5.66 15.01
CA SER A 143 1.89 -5.13 15.86
C SER A 143 2.28 -3.71 15.48
N ALA A 144 2.36 -3.40 14.19
CA ALA A 144 2.64 -2.05 13.71
C ALA A 144 1.52 -1.08 14.10
N TYR A 145 0.27 -1.49 13.98
CA TYR A 145 -0.88 -0.67 14.38
C TYR A 145 -0.90 -0.40 15.89
N VAL A 146 -0.73 -1.42 16.73
CA VAL A 146 -0.64 -1.25 18.19
C VAL A 146 0.53 -0.36 18.58
N LYS A 147 1.69 -0.54 17.92
CA LYS A 147 2.85 0.32 18.14
C LYS A 147 2.58 1.77 17.74
N TYR A 148 1.86 1.99 16.64
CA TYR A 148 1.42 3.33 16.21
C TYR A 148 0.52 3.97 17.28
N GLN A 149 -0.48 3.25 17.77
CA GLN A 149 -1.40 3.75 18.80
C GLN A 149 -0.67 4.12 20.10
N ASN A 150 0.28 3.30 20.54
CA ASN A 150 0.95 3.47 21.83
C ASN A 150 2.17 4.41 21.79
N LYS A 151 2.88 4.49 20.66
CA LYS A 151 4.19 5.18 20.55
C LYS A 151 4.22 6.27 19.49
N GLY A 152 3.10 6.50 18.81
CA GLY A 152 2.97 7.51 17.75
C GLY A 152 3.57 7.10 16.42
N ILE A 153 3.31 7.93 15.41
CA ILE A 153 3.65 7.64 14.01
C ILE A 153 5.16 7.69 13.73
N GLU A 154 5.90 8.56 14.41
CA GLU A 154 7.34 8.72 14.19
C GLU A 154 8.10 7.42 14.49
N ARG A 155 7.61 6.62 15.45
CA ARG A 155 8.20 5.32 15.79
C ARG A 155 7.98 4.25 14.71
N ILE A 156 6.97 4.42 13.89
CA ILE A 156 6.71 3.53 12.74
C ILE A 156 7.52 3.96 11.52
N ILE A 157 7.52 5.25 11.24
CA ILE A 157 8.20 5.82 10.07
C ILE A 157 9.73 5.67 10.20
N GLY A 158 10.28 5.95 11.39
CA GLY A 158 11.74 5.98 11.58
C GLY A 158 12.41 6.87 10.54
N GLY A 159 13.46 6.36 9.90
CA GLY A 159 14.16 7.03 8.80
C GLY A 159 13.53 6.87 7.42
N SER A 160 12.39 6.19 7.30
CA SER A 160 11.81 5.86 5.98
C SER A 160 11.39 7.08 5.15
N LEU A 161 11.19 8.23 5.77
CA LEU A 161 10.85 9.50 5.09
C LEU A 161 12.00 10.53 5.11
N SER A 162 13.23 10.11 5.35
CA SER A 162 14.40 11.03 5.36
C SER A 162 14.68 11.68 4.01
N PHE A 163 14.18 11.09 2.92
CA PHE A 163 14.32 11.64 1.57
C PHE A 163 13.42 12.86 1.31
N SER A 164 12.35 13.03 2.08
CA SER A 164 11.35 14.06 1.81
C SER A 164 11.78 15.40 2.39
N ALA A 165 11.61 16.46 1.59
CA ALA A 165 11.78 17.82 2.07
C ALA A 165 10.74 18.15 3.18
N THR A 166 11.06 19.10 4.05
CA THR A 166 10.25 19.42 5.23
C THR A 166 8.81 19.80 4.88
N ASP A 167 8.61 20.48 3.76
CA ASP A 167 7.31 20.93 3.27
C ASP A 167 6.42 19.79 2.76
N THR A 168 7.00 18.70 2.26
CA THR A 168 6.26 17.53 1.77
C THR A 168 6.18 16.40 2.78
N ARG A 169 7.09 16.36 3.77
CA ARG A 169 7.14 15.32 4.81
C ARG A 169 5.78 15.12 5.50
N HIS A 170 5.11 16.19 5.88
CA HIS A 170 3.83 16.14 6.57
C HIS A 170 2.75 15.43 5.74
N LYS A 171 2.75 15.58 4.41
CA LYS A 171 1.83 14.89 3.49
C LYS A 171 2.06 13.39 3.50
N TYR A 172 3.33 12.95 3.44
CA TYR A 172 3.69 11.53 3.54
C TYR A 172 3.35 10.93 4.90
N VAL A 173 3.66 11.65 5.99
CA VAL A 173 3.24 11.25 7.36
C VAL A 173 1.73 11.07 7.42
N GLY A 174 0.97 12.00 6.83
CA GLY A 174 -0.49 11.93 6.75
C GLY A 174 -1.00 10.66 6.03
N VAL A 175 -0.40 10.31 4.89
CA VAL A 175 -0.73 9.08 4.17
C VAL A 175 -0.47 7.84 5.02
N VAL A 176 0.68 7.77 5.71
CA VAL A 176 1.02 6.62 6.56
C VAL A 176 0.03 6.50 7.72
N LYS A 177 -0.31 7.62 8.38
CA LYS A 177 -1.31 7.64 9.45
C LYS A 177 -2.65 7.09 8.98
N ARG A 178 -3.17 7.60 7.86
CA ARG A 178 -4.47 7.16 7.31
C ARG A 178 -4.45 5.71 6.88
N GLY A 179 -3.38 5.26 6.19
CA GLY A 179 -3.24 3.87 5.78
C GLY A 179 -3.18 2.89 6.96
N LEU A 180 -2.45 3.23 8.03
CA LEU A 180 -2.44 2.44 9.27
C LEU A 180 -3.80 2.42 9.96
N THR A 181 -4.52 3.55 9.97
CA THR A 181 -5.87 3.63 10.53
C THR A 181 -6.88 2.78 9.74
N GLU A 182 -6.77 2.77 8.40
CA GLU A 182 -7.58 1.90 7.55
C GLU A 182 -7.32 0.42 7.87
N LEU A 183 -6.04 0.03 7.98
CA LEU A 183 -5.65 -1.34 8.34
C LEU A 183 -6.13 -1.72 9.75
N GLY A 184 -6.03 -0.81 10.72
CA GLY A 184 -6.47 -1.05 12.09
C GLY A 184 -7.99 -1.28 12.22
N LYS A 185 -8.79 -0.70 11.32
CA LYS A 185 -10.24 -0.95 11.27
C LYS A 185 -10.61 -2.32 10.69
N LEU A 186 -9.68 -2.95 10.00
CA LEU A 186 -9.85 -4.28 9.42
C LEU A 186 -9.51 -5.38 10.43
N LEU A 187 -8.61 -5.09 11.40
CA LEU A 187 -8.11 -6.04 12.40
C LEU A 187 -9.05 -6.15 13.61
#